data_b4c09fcac7bf9da988e2673899dad1d5
#
_entry.id   b4c09fcac7bf9da988e2673899dad1d5
#
_cell.length_a   1.000
_cell.length_b   1.000
_cell.length_c   1.000
_cell.angle_alpha   90.00
_cell.angle_beta   90.00
_cell.angle_gamma   90.00
#
_symmetry.space_group_name_H-M   'P 1'
#
loop_
_entity.id
_entity.type
_entity.pdbx_description
1 polymer ?
#
loop_
_entity_poly.entity_id
_entity_poly.type
_entity_poly.pdbx_seq_one_letter_code
_entity_poly.pdbx_strand_id
1 'polypeptide(L)'
;MAATKRMTRLLALLLALCCLFPAAAATREEEKALFAQRLSELRSPAEAGMESGEYSLRTGNSAYFPHVSPGVIPFDQQAETPAPAPEGTFASDNEGVVTVSENGLMTAIAPGVATVRWQSPEGEKAVVVTVGDDLISEIGKNYVYVLNREYFSVARERLPKYNQYAKWYYRKKKEVGWCAVFTIYCANAAGFDPIKEADLDLEAPYTDLFFREGQVGNQYDGFNKLGRFVGIPKPGYTVTYVDMKKAYLTTHVGSVVAVEDRGDGIYAVTTVEGNMSNTVKRYTYLYDSNKSNHEITTDTRKHLQENMAMLPEEEHTDPLSQYELHTDHWSVFGFGATW
;
A
#
# COMPACT_ATOMS: atom_id res chain seq x y z
N MET A 1 8.10 39.17 38.20
CA MET A 1 7.79 37.78 38.56
C MET A 1 6.28 37.43 38.62
N ALA A 2 5.35 38.35 38.87
CA ALA A 2 3.92 38.06 38.96
C ALA A 2 3.23 37.91 37.58
N ALA A 3 3.69 38.63 36.55
CA ALA A 3 3.09 38.59 35.20
C ALA A 3 3.38 37.27 34.46
N THR A 4 4.57 36.69 34.62
CA THR A 4 4.97 35.44 33.97
C THR A 4 4.20 34.23 34.54
N LYS A 5 3.89 34.21 35.84
CA LYS A 5 3.06 33.16 36.45
C LYS A 5 1.59 33.20 36.01
N ARG A 6 1.06 34.38 35.67
CA ARG A 6 -0.31 34.49 35.16
C ARG A 6 -0.43 33.99 33.71
N MET A 7 0.59 34.28 32.88
CA MET A 7 0.59 33.82 31.48
C MET A 7 0.74 32.28 31.36
N THR A 8 1.58 31.68 32.20
CA THR A 8 1.73 30.21 32.25
C THR A 8 0.45 29.51 32.74
N ARG A 9 -0.28 30.10 33.68
CA ARG A 9 -1.57 29.55 34.14
C ARG A 9 -2.69 29.71 33.09
N LEU A 10 -2.70 30.80 32.33
CA LEU A 10 -3.65 30.98 31.24
C LEU A 10 -3.39 30.01 30.08
N LEU A 11 -2.11 29.75 29.73
CA LEU A 11 -1.73 28.77 28.72
C LEU A 11 -2.08 27.35 29.14
N ALA A 12 -1.85 26.99 30.42
CA ALA A 12 -2.22 25.70 30.99
C ALA A 12 -3.75 25.51 31.04
N LEU A 13 -4.52 26.58 31.30
CA LEU A 13 -5.99 26.50 31.29
C LEU A 13 -6.54 26.37 29.85
N LEU A 14 -5.92 27.04 28.86
CA LEU A 14 -6.29 26.90 27.43
C LEU A 14 -5.96 25.50 26.91
N LEU A 15 -4.80 24.94 27.28
CA LEU A 15 -4.46 23.55 26.94
C LEU A 15 -5.37 22.53 27.63
N ALA A 16 -5.76 22.77 28.90
CA ALA A 16 -6.68 21.91 29.62
C ALA A 16 -8.13 22.02 29.10
N LEU A 17 -8.56 23.18 28.58
CA LEU A 17 -9.86 23.30 27.92
C LEU A 17 -9.91 22.60 26.54
N CYS A 18 -8.81 22.54 25.82
CA CYS A 18 -8.72 21.75 24.57
C CYS A 18 -8.80 20.24 24.79
N CYS A 19 -8.44 19.75 26.02
CA CYS A 19 -8.54 18.34 26.38
C CYS A 19 -9.91 17.94 26.96
N LEU A 20 -10.84 18.87 27.19
CA LEU A 20 -12.15 18.61 27.82
C LEU A 20 -13.33 18.59 26.85
N PHE A 21 -13.09 18.90 25.57
CA PHE A 21 -14.12 18.65 24.56
C PHE A 21 -13.83 17.28 23.94
N PRO A 22 -14.78 16.31 24.00
CA PRO A 22 -14.69 15.17 23.11
C PRO A 22 -14.56 15.75 21.70
N ALA A 23 -13.58 15.30 20.91
CA ALA A 23 -13.39 15.75 19.55
C ALA A 23 -14.75 15.64 18.85
N ALA A 24 -15.41 16.77 18.60
CA ALA A 24 -16.67 16.76 17.87
C ALA A 24 -16.40 16.03 16.55
N ALA A 25 -17.19 15.02 16.22
CA ALA A 25 -17.04 14.31 14.97
C ALA A 25 -16.99 15.34 13.85
N ALA A 26 -15.94 15.31 13.03
CA ALA A 26 -15.77 16.24 11.93
C ALA A 26 -17.04 16.26 11.08
N THR A 27 -17.47 17.43 10.65
CA THR A 27 -18.59 17.55 9.72
C THR A 27 -18.22 16.88 8.40
N ARG A 28 -19.20 16.46 7.62
CA ARG A 28 -18.96 15.83 6.31
C ARG A 28 -18.10 16.72 5.38
N GLU A 29 -18.24 18.02 5.48
CA GLU A 29 -17.47 18.97 4.66
C GLU A 29 -16.01 19.10 5.15
N GLU A 30 -15.78 19.09 6.46
CA GLU A 30 -14.44 19.06 7.04
C GLU A 30 -13.73 17.73 6.68
N GLU A 31 -14.44 16.62 6.73
CA GLU A 31 -13.91 15.33 6.31
C GLU A 31 -13.52 15.33 4.82
N LYS A 32 -14.37 15.84 3.93
CA LYS A 32 -14.05 15.99 2.50
C LYS A 32 -12.86 16.91 2.25
N ALA A 33 -12.77 18.01 2.98
CA ALA A 33 -11.62 18.91 2.89
C ALA A 33 -10.33 18.20 3.28
N LEU A 34 -10.36 17.39 4.34
CA LEU A 34 -9.21 16.59 4.78
C LEU A 34 -8.82 15.53 3.74
N PHE A 35 -9.79 14.85 3.09
CA PHE A 35 -9.50 13.92 1.98
C PHE A 35 -8.82 14.64 0.81
N ALA A 36 -9.33 15.80 0.41
CA ALA A 36 -8.76 16.61 -0.66
C ALA A 36 -7.34 17.08 -0.31
N GLN A 37 -7.12 17.51 0.92
CA GLN A 37 -5.79 17.87 1.42
C GLN A 37 -4.83 16.70 1.33
N ARG A 38 -5.19 15.53 1.89
CA ARG A 38 -4.35 14.32 1.85
C ARG A 38 -4.04 13.89 0.43
N LEU A 39 -5.00 13.99 -0.49
CA LEU A 39 -4.76 13.69 -1.90
C LEU A 39 -3.73 14.65 -2.52
N SER A 40 -3.79 15.95 -2.20
CA SER A 40 -2.83 16.94 -2.71
C SER A 40 -1.42 16.81 -2.11
N GLU A 41 -1.32 16.28 -0.90
CA GLU A 41 -0.06 16.02 -0.20
C GLU A 41 0.58 14.68 -0.59
N LEU A 42 -0.20 13.77 -1.19
CA LEU A 42 0.29 12.44 -1.56
C LEU A 42 1.34 12.55 -2.65
N ARG A 43 2.47 11.91 -2.44
CA ARG A 43 3.59 11.86 -3.39
C ARG A 43 3.77 10.45 -3.93
N SER A 44 3.96 10.34 -5.24
CA SER A 44 4.45 9.10 -5.84
C SER A 44 5.89 8.83 -5.37
N PRO A 45 6.38 7.59 -5.49
CA PRO A 45 7.76 7.27 -5.14
C PRO A 45 8.80 8.16 -5.83
N ALA A 46 8.58 8.50 -7.11
CA ALA A 46 9.46 9.38 -7.85
C ALA A 46 9.42 10.82 -7.31
N GLU A 47 8.24 11.39 -7.06
CA GLU A 47 8.10 12.74 -6.48
C GLU A 47 8.76 12.83 -5.09
N ALA A 48 8.54 11.82 -4.25
CA ALA A 48 9.19 11.74 -2.94
C ALA A 48 10.72 11.69 -3.07
N GLY A 49 11.25 10.93 -4.02
CA GLY A 49 12.69 10.85 -4.33
C GLY A 49 13.25 12.17 -4.87
N MET A 50 12.49 12.92 -5.67
CA MET A 50 12.89 14.26 -6.13
C MET A 50 12.96 15.27 -4.98
N GLU A 51 11.99 15.23 -4.08
CA GLU A 51 11.90 16.17 -2.96
C GLU A 51 12.98 15.91 -1.89
N SER A 52 13.23 14.63 -1.57
CA SER A 52 14.18 14.24 -0.52
C SER A 52 15.63 14.14 -0.99
N GLY A 53 15.86 13.89 -2.28
CA GLY A 53 17.18 13.49 -2.79
C GLY A 53 17.62 12.08 -2.38
N GLU A 54 16.70 11.29 -1.82
CA GLU A 54 16.93 9.91 -1.38
C GLU A 54 15.98 8.95 -2.09
N TYR A 55 16.47 7.77 -2.42
CA TYR A 55 15.68 6.73 -3.05
C TYR A 55 16.06 5.35 -2.51
N SER A 56 15.15 4.41 -2.57
CA SER A 56 15.45 3.04 -2.15
C SER A 56 15.06 2.05 -3.24
N LEU A 57 15.88 1.03 -3.45
CA LEU A 57 15.61 -0.04 -4.40
C LEU A 57 15.84 -1.40 -3.73
N ARG A 58 14.98 -2.35 -4.03
CA ARG A 58 15.24 -3.75 -3.71
C ARG A 58 16.28 -4.31 -4.68
N THR A 59 17.19 -5.14 -4.21
CA THR A 59 18.15 -5.83 -5.05
C THR A 59 17.46 -6.55 -6.21
N GLY A 60 17.99 -6.38 -7.41
CA GLY A 60 17.43 -6.93 -8.66
C GLY A 60 16.27 -6.12 -9.26
N ASN A 61 15.75 -5.10 -8.58
CA ASN A 61 14.75 -4.21 -9.14
C ASN A 61 15.37 -3.03 -9.91
N SER A 62 14.54 -2.42 -10.76
CA SER A 62 14.89 -1.22 -11.49
C SER A 62 13.83 -0.14 -11.34
N ALA A 63 14.27 1.12 -11.37
CA ALA A 63 13.42 2.30 -11.40
C ALA A 63 14.08 3.40 -12.22
N TYR A 64 13.29 4.28 -12.82
CA TYR A 64 13.84 5.48 -13.42
C TYR A 64 14.36 6.45 -12.34
N PHE A 65 15.44 7.15 -12.68
CA PHE A 65 15.91 8.27 -11.88
C PHE A 65 14.74 9.24 -11.62
N PRO A 66 14.47 9.66 -10.38
CA PRO A 66 13.22 10.33 -10.01
C PRO A 66 12.85 11.53 -10.90
N HIS A 67 13.83 12.35 -11.30
CA HIS A 67 13.59 13.54 -12.13
C HIS A 67 13.22 13.22 -13.60
N VAL A 68 13.40 11.99 -14.07
CA VAL A 68 13.03 11.56 -15.43
C VAL A 68 12.03 10.40 -15.42
N SER A 69 11.56 10.04 -14.24
CA SER A 69 10.54 8.99 -14.09
C SER A 69 9.24 9.43 -14.75
N PRO A 70 8.59 8.58 -15.55
CA PRO A 70 7.24 8.84 -16.05
C PRO A 70 6.19 8.83 -14.94
N GLY A 71 6.59 8.47 -13.71
CA GLY A 71 5.69 8.32 -12.57
C GLY A 71 4.70 7.16 -12.74
N VAL A 72 3.70 7.12 -11.86
CA VAL A 72 2.58 6.19 -11.99
C VAL A 72 1.55 6.79 -12.94
N ILE A 73 1.55 6.31 -14.19
CA ILE A 73 0.64 6.81 -15.22
C ILE A 73 -0.74 6.16 -15.01
N PRO A 74 -1.84 6.94 -14.87
CA PRO A 74 -3.19 6.40 -14.82
C PRO A 74 -3.48 5.53 -16.05
N PHE A 75 -4.22 4.44 -15.84
CA PHE A 75 -4.48 3.44 -16.87
C PHE A 75 -5.11 4.00 -18.17
N ASP A 76 -5.93 5.04 -18.05
CA ASP A 76 -6.58 5.75 -19.16
C ASP A 76 -5.68 6.79 -19.85
N GLN A 77 -4.46 7.02 -19.33
CA GLN A 77 -3.48 7.99 -19.84
C GLN A 77 -2.18 7.34 -20.29
N GLN A 78 -2.10 6.00 -20.31
CA GLN A 78 -0.92 5.32 -20.81
C GLN A 78 -0.72 5.62 -22.29
N ALA A 79 0.34 6.38 -22.60
CA ALA A 79 0.68 6.71 -23.97
C ALA A 79 1.20 5.46 -24.70
N GLU A 80 0.78 5.27 -25.95
CA GLU A 80 1.28 4.19 -26.82
C GLU A 80 2.75 4.39 -27.21
N THR A 81 3.28 5.59 -27.01
CA THR A 81 4.66 5.93 -27.39
C THR A 81 5.50 6.18 -26.14
N PRO A 82 6.66 5.54 -25.98
CA PRO A 82 7.60 5.84 -24.92
C PRO A 82 7.98 7.33 -24.92
N ALA A 83 8.13 7.92 -23.73
CA ALA A 83 8.68 9.26 -23.62
C ALA A 83 10.08 9.31 -24.27
N PRO A 84 10.46 10.42 -24.93
CA PRO A 84 11.80 10.58 -25.46
C PRO A 84 12.84 10.47 -24.34
N ALA A 85 14.02 9.94 -24.66
CA ALA A 85 15.11 9.86 -23.71
C ALA A 85 15.45 11.28 -23.20
N PRO A 86 15.69 11.44 -21.88
CA PRO A 86 16.04 12.74 -21.32
C PRO A 86 17.39 13.23 -21.87
N GLU A 87 17.50 14.52 -22.12
CA GLU A 87 18.77 15.11 -22.52
C GLU A 87 19.74 15.15 -21.33
N GLY A 88 20.99 14.72 -21.57
CA GLY A 88 22.04 14.73 -20.56
C GLY A 88 22.70 13.38 -20.37
N THR A 89 23.51 13.27 -19.32
CA THR A 89 24.27 12.05 -19.01
C THR A 89 24.03 11.62 -17.57
N PHE A 90 23.90 10.30 -17.38
CA PHE A 90 23.77 9.70 -16.05
C PHE A 90 25.08 9.02 -15.64
N ALA A 91 25.38 9.03 -14.37
CA ALA A 91 26.50 8.32 -13.77
C ALA A 91 26.17 7.83 -12.36
N SER A 92 26.66 6.66 -12.02
CA SER A 92 26.66 6.14 -10.66
C SER A 92 28.08 6.23 -10.09
N ASP A 93 28.23 6.61 -8.84
CA ASP A 93 29.53 6.57 -8.16
C ASP A 93 29.91 5.17 -7.66
N ASN A 94 28.96 4.21 -7.73
CA ASN A 94 29.18 2.83 -7.35
C ASN A 94 28.32 1.86 -8.20
N GLU A 95 28.82 1.50 -9.37
CA GLU A 95 28.11 0.59 -10.28
C GLU A 95 27.98 -0.85 -9.76
N GLY A 96 28.77 -1.23 -8.76
CA GLY A 96 28.60 -2.51 -8.07
C GLY A 96 27.34 -2.56 -7.19
N VAL A 97 26.75 -1.41 -6.86
CA VAL A 97 25.52 -1.27 -6.09
C VAL A 97 24.35 -0.86 -7.00
N VAL A 98 24.56 0.17 -7.84
CA VAL A 98 23.52 0.64 -8.78
C VAL A 98 24.17 0.98 -10.12
N THR A 99 23.69 0.37 -11.19
CA THR A 99 23.98 0.84 -12.56
C THR A 99 22.89 1.79 -13.02
N VAL A 100 23.21 2.66 -13.98
CA VAL A 100 22.24 3.55 -14.60
C VAL A 100 22.45 3.59 -16.11
N SER A 101 21.38 3.47 -16.88
CA SER A 101 21.41 3.51 -18.35
C SER A 101 21.31 4.95 -18.90
N GLU A 102 21.54 5.12 -20.19
CA GLU A 102 21.46 6.41 -20.88
C GLU A 102 20.08 7.08 -20.80
N ASN A 103 19.02 6.31 -20.62
CA ASN A 103 17.65 6.81 -20.43
C ASN A 103 17.27 7.01 -18.96
N GLY A 104 18.24 6.89 -18.04
CA GLY A 104 18.05 7.11 -16.61
C GLY A 104 17.43 5.95 -15.84
N LEU A 105 17.36 4.73 -16.42
CA LEU A 105 16.91 3.55 -15.70
C LEU A 105 18.03 3.07 -14.76
N MET A 106 17.80 3.17 -13.47
CA MET A 106 18.66 2.65 -12.40
C MET A 106 18.34 1.18 -12.15
N THR A 107 19.36 0.33 -12.04
CA THR A 107 19.21 -1.09 -11.69
C THR A 107 20.03 -1.40 -10.44
N ALA A 108 19.36 -1.95 -9.44
CA ALA A 108 19.96 -2.36 -8.17
C ALA A 108 20.69 -3.70 -8.34
N ILE A 109 22.01 -3.70 -8.16
CA ILE A 109 22.88 -4.86 -8.39
C ILE A 109 23.12 -5.62 -7.09
N ALA A 110 23.51 -4.93 -6.01
CA ALA A 110 23.82 -5.55 -4.72
C ALA A 110 23.47 -4.58 -3.58
N PRO A 111 23.24 -5.10 -2.35
CA PRO A 111 23.01 -4.24 -1.17
C PRO A 111 24.13 -3.23 -0.96
N GLY A 112 23.75 -2.00 -0.60
CA GLY A 112 24.69 -0.91 -0.38
C GLY A 112 24.07 0.46 -0.65
N VAL A 113 24.95 1.45 -0.83
CA VAL A 113 24.56 2.83 -1.14
C VAL A 113 25.37 3.32 -2.34
N ALA A 114 24.69 4.00 -3.26
CA ALA A 114 25.30 4.68 -4.40
C ALA A 114 24.67 6.06 -4.60
N THR A 115 25.42 7.02 -5.13
CA THR A 115 24.87 8.29 -5.60
C THR A 115 24.77 8.25 -7.12
N VAL A 116 23.55 8.36 -7.61
CA VAL A 116 23.31 8.51 -9.05
C VAL A 116 23.15 9.99 -9.36
N ARG A 117 23.88 10.48 -10.39
CA ARG A 117 23.85 11.87 -10.85
C ARG A 117 23.35 11.93 -12.28
N TRP A 118 22.61 12.97 -12.55
CA TRP A 118 22.16 13.34 -13.88
C TRP A 118 22.66 14.74 -14.20
N GLN A 119 23.56 14.85 -15.18
CA GLN A 119 24.02 16.12 -15.72
C GLN A 119 23.09 16.52 -16.87
N SER A 120 22.11 17.37 -16.56
CA SER A 120 21.15 17.89 -17.52
C SER A 120 21.56 19.26 -18.08
N PRO A 121 20.92 19.75 -19.16
CA PRO A 121 21.11 21.13 -19.63
C PRO A 121 20.77 22.20 -18.56
N GLU A 122 19.89 21.86 -17.59
CA GLU A 122 19.47 22.76 -16.51
C GLU A 122 20.41 22.70 -15.29
N GLY A 123 21.37 21.80 -15.29
CA GLY A 123 22.32 21.60 -14.18
C GLY A 123 22.31 20.17 -13.65
N GLU A 124 23.15 19.94 -12.63
CA GLU A 124 23.27 18.63 -12.00
C GLU A 124 22.13 18.37 -11.01
N LYS A 125 21.59 17.15 -11.07
CA LYS A 125 20.69 16.56 -10.06
C LYS A 125 21.34 15.29 -9.53
N ALA A 126 21.18 15.01 -8.25
CA ALA A 126 21.71 13.81 -7.61
C ALA A 126 20.69 13.17 -6.68
N VAL A 127 20.73 11.84 -6.60
CA VAL A 127 19.91 11.06 -5.68
C VAL A 127 20.79 10.00 -5.01
N VAL A 128 20.71 9.91 -3.69
CA VAL A 128 21.34 8.84 -2.92
C VAL A 128 20.43 7.63 -2.96
N VAL A 129 20.91 6.52 -3.50
CA VAL A 129 20.14 5.27 -3.67
C VAL A 129 20.63 4.24 -2.66
N THR A 130 19.75 3.82 -1.76
CA THR A 130 19.99 2.70 -0.85
C THR A 130 19.41 1.43 -1.46
N VAL A 131 20.22 0.37 -1.56
CA VAL A 131 19.82 -0.94 -2.06
C VAL A 131 19.82 -1.96 -0.92
N GLY A 132 18.77 -2.80 -0.86
CA GLY A 132 18.67 -3.88 0.13
C GLY A 132 17.67 -4.97 -0.29
N ASP A 133 17.88 -6.18 0.21
CA ASP A 133 17.08 -7.36 -0.15
C ASP A 133 15.66 -7.33 0.45
N ASP A 134 15.52 -6.73 1.63
CA ASP A 134 14.24 -6.63 2.37
C ASP A 134 13.44 -5.37 2.06
N LEU A 135 13.92 -4.52 1.16
CA LEU A 135 13.22 -3.31 0.78
C LEU A 135 12.03 -3.64 -0.13
N ILE A 136 10.99 -2.83 0.00
CA ILE A 136 9.81 -2.92 -0.87
C ILE A 136 10.23 -2.68 -2.33
N SER A 137 9.72 -3.50 -3.24
CA SER A 137 9.99 -3.34 -4.68
C SER A 137 9.41 -2.02 -5.21
N GLU A 138 9.94 -1.54 -6.32
CA GLU A 138 9.45 -0.29 -6.93
C GLU A 138 7.96 -0.36 -7.26
N ILE A 139 7.55 -1.47 -7.86
CA ILE A 139 6.13 -1.69 -8.19
C ILE A 139 5.26 -1.83 -6.94
N GLY A 140 5.81 -2.41 -5.85
CA GLY A 140 5.17 -2.46 -4.55
C GLY A 140 4.95 -1.07 -3.94
N LYS A 141 5.93 -0.16 -4.05
CA LYS A 141 5.79 1.25 -3.64
C LYS A 141 4.72 1.98 -4.46
N ASN A 142 4.74 1.79 -5.76
CA ASN A 142 3.71 2.34 -6.64
C ASN A 142 2.31 1.81 -6.29
N TYR A 143 2.20 0.54 -5.89
CA TYR A 143 0.95 -0.04 -5.47
C TYR A 143 0.41 0.61 -4.19
N VAL A 144 1.24 0.80 -3.18
CA VAL A 144 0.88 1.52 -1.95
C VAL A 144 0.44 2.96 -2.27
N TYR A 145 1.14 3.64 -3.18
CA TYR A 145 0.75 4.97 -3.63
C TYR A 145 -0.63 4.97 -4.31
N VAL A 146 -0.87 4.06 -5.25
CA VAL A 146 -2.16 3.96 -5.98
C VAL A 146 -3.31 3.65 -5.01
N LEU A 147 -3.12 2.74 -4.06
CA LEU A 147 -4.13 2.41 -3.04
C LEU A 147 -4.54 3.64 -2.23
N ASN A 148 -3.57 4.42 -1.74
CA ASN A 148 -3.84 5.63 -1.00
C ASN A 148 -4.50 6.70 -1.88
N ARG A 149 -4.07 6.85 -3.13
CA ARG A 149 -4.67 7.78 -4.10
C ARG A 149 -6.14 7.44 -4.35
N GLU A 150 -6.46 6.17 -4.60
CA GLU A 150 -7.85 5.73 -4.79
C GLU A 150 -8.69 5.96 -3.53
N TYR A 151 -8.15 5.65 -2.35
CA TYR A 151 -8.84 5.91 -1.08
C TYR A 151 -9.16 7.40 -0.90
N PHE A 152 -8.16 8.29 -1.06
CA PHE A 152 -8.37 9.72 -0.89
C PHE A 152 -9.25 10.34 -1.98
N SER A 153 -9.25 9.78 -3.20
CA SER A 153 -10.07 10.26 -4.31
C SER A 153 -11.56 10.01 -4.13
N VAL A 154 -11.95 8.91 -3.49
CA VAL A 154 -13.39 8.57 -3.33
C VAL A 154 -13.99 9.13 -2.04
N ALA A 155 -13.20 9.67 -1.12
CA ALA A 155 -13.65 10.37 0.09
C ALA A 155 -14.82 9.67 0.82
N ARG A 156 -14.76 8.35 0.98
CA ARG A 156 -15.81 7.49 1.55
C ARG A 156 -17.16 7.56 0.82
N GLU A 157 -17.19 7.97 -0.42
CA GLU A 157 -18.43 7.97 -1.20
C GLU A 157 -18.95 6.54 -1.38
N ARG A 158 -20.26 6.39 -1.28
CA ARG A 158 -20.90 5.11 -1.55
C ARG A 158 -20.97 4.90 -3.06
N LEU A 159 -20.18 3.95 -3.55
CA LEU A 159 -20.12 3.62 -4.96
C LEU A 159 -21.22 2.60 -5.34
N PRO A 160 -21.76 2.65 -6.55
CA PRO A 160 -22.64 1.59 -7.04
C PRO A 160 -21.86 0.28 -7.17
N LYS A 161 -22.55 -0.86 -7.12
CA LYS A 161 -21.88 -2.18 -7.30
C LYS A 161 -21.19 -2.30 -8.67
N TYR A 162 -21.73 -1.63 -9.68
CA TYR A 162 -21.10 -1.51 -11.00
C TYR A 162 -20.40 -0.16 -11.10
N ASN A 163 -19.35 0.03 -10.31
CA ASN A 163 -18.49 1.21 -10.27
C ASN A 163 -17.36 1.13 -11.32
N GLN A 164 -16.43 2.10 -11.29
CA GLN A 164 -15.29 2.16 -12.21
C GLN A 164 -14.44 0.89 -12.17
N TYR A 165 -14.18 0.30 -11.01
CA TYR A 165 -13.36 -0.91 -10.85
C TYR A 165 -14.03 -2.13 -11.49
N ALA A 166 -15.32 -2.33 -11.22
CA ALA A 166 -16.10 -3.41 -11.80
C ALA A 166 -16.28 -3.25 -13.32
N LYS A 167 -16.46 -2.02 -13.81
CA LYS A 167 -16.50 -1.71 -15.25
C LYS A 167 -15.20 -2.07 -15.95
N TRP A 168 -14.08 -1.67 -15.38
CA TRP A 168 -12.76 -1.96 -15.91
C TRP A 168 -12.49 -3.45 -16.01
N TYR A 169 -12.77 -4.20 -14.95
CA TYR A 169 -12.47 -5.63 -14.87
C TYR A 169 -13.40 -6.49 -15.75
N TYR A 170 -14.73 -6.32 -15.59
CA TYR A 170 -15.71 -7.17 -16.26
C TYR A 170 -16.05 -6.71 -17.67
N ARG A 171 -15.81 -5.46 -18.03
CA ARG A 171 -16.18 -4.83 -19.33
C ARG A 171 -17.67 -4.95 -19.68
N LYS A 172 -18.50 -5.44 -18.78
CA LYS A 172 -19.96 -5.59 -18.90
C LYS A 172 -20.61 -5.38 -17.53
N LYS A 173 -21.88 -4.99 -17.53
CA LYS A 173 -22.60 -4.80 -16.27
C LYS A 173 -22.64 -6.12 -15.48
N LYS A 174 -22.04 -6.10 -14.28
CA LYS A 174 -22.03 -7.20 -13.34
C LYS A 174 -22.07 -6.63 -11.92
N GLU A 175 -23.10 -6.97 -11.17
CA GLU A 175 -23.32 -6.50 -9.80
C GLU A 175 -22.87 -7.58 -8.82
N VAL A 176 -21.58 -7.56 -8.49
CA VAL A 176 -20.93 -8.53 -7.58
C VAL A 176 -20.11 -7.80 -6.53
N GLY A 177 -19.61 -8.54 -5.55
CA GLY A 177 -18.54 -8.03 -4.66
C GLY A 177 -17.34 -7.60 -5.49
N TRP A 178 -16.75 -6.46 -5.15
CA TRP A 178 -15.66 -5.88 -5.94
C TRP A 178 -14.38 -5.63 -5.10
N CYS A 179 -14.23 -6.29 -3.94
CA CYS A 179 -13.03 -6.18 -3.12
C CYS A 179 -11.79 -6.69 -3.87
N ALA A 180 -11.82 -7.90 -4.40
CA ALA A 180 -10.73 -8.46 -5.21
C ALA A 180 -10.48 -7.66 -6.50
N VAL A 181 -11.55 -7.21 -7.15
CA VAL A 181 -11.44 -6.38 -8.36
C VAL A 181 -10.78 -5.03 -8.09
N PHE A 182 -11.02 -4.44 -6.93
CA PHE A 182 -10.37 -3.21 -6.51
C PHE A 182 -8.85 -3.40 -6.34
N THR A 183 -8.42 -4.49 -5.68
CA THR A 183 -6.99 -4.77 -5.50
C THR A 183 -6.29 -4.99 -6.84
N ILE A 184 -6.94 -5.71 -7.78
CA ILE A 184 -6.40 -5.93 -9.13
C ILE A 184 -6.29 -4.63 -9.93
N TYR A 185 -7.33 -3.78 -9.85
CA TYR A 185 -7.32 -2.47 -10.50
C TYR A 185 -6.13 -1.62 -10.03
N CYS A 186 -5.94 -1.52 -8.70
CA CYS A 186 -4.82 -0.78 -8.13
C CYS A 186 -3.46 -1.39 -8.51
N ALA A 187 -3.35 -2.72 -8.53
CA ALA A 187 -2.13 -3.41 -8.92
C ALA A 187 -1.77 -3.13 -10.39
N ASN A 188 -2.74 -3.23 -11.29
CA ASN A 188 -2.52 -2.92 -12.70
C ASN A 188 -2.14 -1.45 -12.91
N ALA A 189 -2.81 -0.52 -12.21
CA ALA A 189 -2.47 0.90 -12.25
C ALA A 189 -1.08 1.22 -11.68
N ALA A 190 -0.56 0.37 -10.79
CA ALA A 190 0.79 0.48 -10.23
C ALA A 190 1.88 -0.09 -11.15
N GLY A 191 1.51 -0.82 -12.21
CA GLY A 191 2.41 -1.41 -13.16
C GLY A 191 2.59 -2.93 -13.04
N PHE A 192 1.88 -3.61 -12.13
CA PHE A 192 1.82 -5.07 -12.21
C PHE A 192 1.15 -5.52 -13.50
N ASP A 193 1.63 -6.65 -14.03
CA ASP A 193 0.92 -7.43 -15.05
C ASP A 193 0.24 -8.63 -14.37
N PRO A 194 -1.02 -8.49 -13.91
CA PRO A 194 -1.66 -9.53 -13.13
C PRO A 194 -1.98 -10.76 -13.98
N ILE A 195 -1.49 -11.92 -13.56
CA ILE A 195 -1.72 -13.21 -14.21
C ILE A 195 -2.94 -13.92 -13.62
N LYS A 196 -3.51 -14.86 -14.38
CA LYS A 196 -4.52 -15.76 -13.82
C LYS A 196 -3.83 -16.91 -13.08
N GLU A 197 -4.48 -17.39 -12.02
CA GLU A 197 -3.99 -18.53 -11.27
C GLU A 197 -3.84 -19.79 -12.17
N ALA A 198 -4.73 -19.95 -13.15
CA ALA A 198 -4.67 -21.05 -14.12
C ALA A 198 -3.50 -20.96 -15.13
N ASP A 199 -2.92 -19.77 -15.31
CA ASP A 199 -1.81 -19.51 -16.20
C ASP A 199 -0.44 -19.48 -15.43
N LEU A 200 -0.46 -19.89 -14.15
CA LEU A 200 0.70 -19.86 -13.27
C LEU A 200 1.75 -20.91 -13.68
N ASP A 201 2.94 -20.44 -13.95
CA ASP A 201 4.14 -21.28 -14.10
C ASP A 201 4.86 -21.36 -12.75
N LEU A 202 4.88 -22.54 -12.14
CA LEU A 202 5.49 -22.77 -10.82
C LEU A 202 7.03 -22.68 -10.85
N GLU A 203 7.64 -22.75 -12.03
CA GLU A 203 9.09 -22.69 -12.20
C GLU A 203 9.58 -21.27 -12.59
N ALA A 204 8.66 -20.37 -12.93
CA ALA A 204 9.02 -19.01 -13.31
C ALA A 204 9.54 -18.21 -12.10
N PRO A 205 10.64 -17.46 -12.27
CA PRO A 205 11.22 -16.65 -11.21
C PRO A 205 10.45 -15.32 -11.04
N TYR A 206 9.22 -15.38 -10.56
CA TYR A 206 8.43 -14.17 -10.30
C TYR A 206 9.10 -13.30 -9.23
N THR A 207 9.50 -12.08 -9.57
CA THR A 207 9.97 -11.07 -8.61
C THR A 207 8.80 -10.31 -8.03
N ASP A 208 7.98 -9.74 -8.91
CA ASP A 208 6.74 -9.04 -8.59
C ASP A 208 5.57 -9.80 -9.19
N LEU A 209 4.53 -10.07 -8.40
CA LEU A 209 3.43 -10.93 -8.78
C LEU A 209 2.10 -10.42 -8.26
N PHE A 210 1.08 -10.46 -9.10
CA PHE A 210 -0.31 -10.24 -8.71
C PHE A 210 -1.24 -11.18 -9.48
N PHE A 211 -2.36 -11.58 -8.85
CA PHE A 211 -3.31 -12.48 -9.48
C PHE A 211 -4.57 -11.74 -9.98
N ARG A 212 -4.90 -11.97 -11.27
CA ARG A 212 -6.09 -11.40 -11.92
C ARG A 212 -7.33 -12.25 -11.64
N GLU A 213 -7.66 -12.43 -10.36
CA GLU A 213 -8.76 -13.27 -9.92
C GLU A 213 -9.82 -12.43 -9.19
N GLY A 214 -11.01 -12.34 -9.77
CA GLY A 214 -12.13 -11.59 -9.18
C GLY A 214 -12.77 -12.27 -7.96
N GLN A 215 -12.31 -13.46 -7.59
CA GLN A 215 -12.71 -14.21 -6.39
C GLN A 215 -11.53 -14.27 -5.43
N VAL A 216 -11.80 -13.98 -4.15
CA VAL A 216 -10.77 -13.93 -3.10
C VAL A 216 -10.06 -15.27 -2.94
N GLY A 217 -10.80 -16.39 -2.97
CA GLY A 217 -10.23 -17.73 -2.86
C GLY A 217 -9.18 -18.02 -3.92
N ASN A 218 -9.45 -17.65 -5.17
CA ASN A 218 -8.54 -17.91 -6.27
C ASN A 218 -7.27 -17.03 -6.20
N GLN A 219 -7.40 -15.77 -5.73
CA GLN A 219 -6.19 -14.95 -5.46
C GLN A 219 -5.32 -15.61 -4.41
N TYR A 220 -5.94 -16.05 -3.31
CA TYR A 220 -5.28 -16.77 -2.25
C TYR A 220 -4.60 -18.05 -2.77
N ASP A 221 -5.33 -18.89 -3.53
CA ASP A 221 -4.80 -20.15 -4.07
C ASP A 221 -3.55 -19.92 -4.94
N GLY A 222 -3.53 -18.83 -5.72
CA GLY A 222 -2.36 -18.47 -6.52
C GLY A 222 -1.11 -18.18 -5.68
N PHE A 223 -1.23 -17.31 -4.66
CA PHE A 223 -0.11 -17.02 -3.75
C PHE A 223 0.33 -18.25 -2.99
N ASN A 224 -0.62 -19.08 -2.55
CA ASN A 224 -0.35 -20.28 -1.80
C ASN A 224 0.43 -21.33 -2.60
N LYS A 225 0.05 -21.58 -3.86
CA LYS A 225 0.74 -22.51 -4.74
C LYS A 225 2.23 -22.21 -4.92
N LEU A 226 2.60 -20.94 -4.82
CA LEU A 226 3.99 -20.49 -4.90
C LEU A 226 4.70 -20.38 -3.55
N GLY A 227 4.06 -20.75 -2.43
CA GLY A 227 4.60 -20.51 -1.10
C GLY A 227 4.73 -19.03 -0.73
N ARG A 228 3.97 -18.14 -1.45
CA ARG A 228 3.96 -16.70 -1.24
C ARG A 228 2.77 -16.22 -0.40
N PHE A 229 2.04 -17.13 0.20
CA PHE A 229 1.03 -16.79 1.21
C PHE A 229 1.66 -16.92 2.59
N VAL A 230 1.84 -15.79 3.27
CA VAL A 230 2.70 -15.68 4.46
C VAL A 230 1.95 -15.11 5.66
N GLY A 231 2.52 -15.28 6.87
CA GLY A 231 1.95 -14.78 8.12
C GLY A 231 2.43 -13.37 8.51
N ILE A 232 3.48 -12.86 7.89
CA ILE A 232 4.07 -11.56 8.25
C ILE A 232 3.60 -10.50 7.24
N PRO A 233 2.96 -9.41 7.70
CA PRO A 233 2.52 -8.33 6.83
C PRO A 233 3.70 -7.49 6.35
N LYS A 234 3.64 -7.05 5.08
CA LYS A 234 4.51 -5.99 4.56
C LYS A 234 3.69 -5.01 3.71
N PRO A 235 4.07 -3.73 3.62
CA PRO A 235 3.40 -2.80 2.71
C PRO A 235 3.42 -3.31 1.26
N GLY A 236 2.30 -3.17 0.56
CA GLY A 236 2.13 -3.69 -0.79
C GLY A 236 1.61 -5.13 -0.87
N TYR A 237 1.62 -5.90 0.21
CA TYR A 237 1.01 -7.24 0.24
C TYR A 237 -0.52 -7.15 0.24
N THR A 238 -1.18 -8.18 -0.32
CA THR A 238 -2.61 -8.36 -0.09
C THR A 238 -2.85 -8.97 1.28
N VAL A 239 -4.00 -8.67 1.89
CA VAL A 239 -4.47 -9.34 3.11
C VAL A 239 -5.75 -10.09 2.80
N THR A 240 -5.82 -11.37 3.15
CA THR A 240 -6.99 -12.22 2.99
C THR A 240 -7.66 -12.43 4.34
N TYR A 241 -8.97 -12.19 4.40
CA TYR A 241 -9.81 -12.44 5.59
C TYR A 241 -10.66 -13.67 5.39
N VAL A 242 -10.88 -14.40 6.49
CA VAL A 242 -11.81 -15.51 6.58
C VAL A 242 -12.97 -15.19 7.51
N ASP A 243 -14.13 -15.74 7.21
CA ASP A 243 -15.32 -15.65 8.06
C ASP A 243 -15.39 -16.90 8.93
N MET A 244 -15.10 -16.75 10.22
CA MET A 244 -15.10 -17.86 11.18
C MET A 244 -16.49 -18.46 11.39
N LYS A 245 -17.56 -17.70 11.16
CA LYS A 245 -18.95 -18.19 11.24
C LYS A 245 -19.38 -18.97 9.99
N LYS A 246 -18.66 -18.82 8.87
CA LYS A 246 -18.97 -19.47 7.58
C LYS A 246 -17.95 -20.55 7.20
N ALA A 247 -17.60 -21.42 8.12
CA ALA A 247 -16.65 -22.50 7.90
C ALA A 247 -15.29 -22.01 7.35
N TYR A 248 -14.84 -20.83 7.81
CA TYR A 248 -13.55 -20.24 7.46
C TYR A 248 -13.36 -20.00 5.96
N LEU A 249 -14.44 -19.65 5.25
CA LEU A 249 -14.34 -19.27 3.87
C LEU A 249 -13.61 -17.94 3.74
N THR A 250 -12.70 -17.87 2.76
CA THR A 250 -12.12 -16.60 2.33
C THR A 250 -13.25 -15.67 1.88
N THR A 251 -13.44 -14.57 2.58
CA THR A 251 -14.63 -13.72 2.41
C THR A 251 -14.31 -12.35 1.85
N HIS A 252 -13.11 -11.85 2.16
CA HIS A 252 -12.70 -10.50 1.80
C HIS A 252 -11.19 -10.42 1.55
N VAL A 253 -10.78 -9.45 0.75
CA VAL A 253 -9.39 -9.10 0.49
C VAL A 253 -9.20 -7.60 0.54
N GLY A 254 -8.14 -7.17 1.17
CA GLY A 254 -7.62 -5.81 1.19
C GLY A 254 -6.16 -5.76 0.76
N SER A 255 -5.53 -4.61 0.95
CA SER A 255 -4.12 -4.43 0.66
C SER A 255 -3.46 -3.63 1.76
N VAL A 256 -2.28 -4.07 2.17
CA VAL A 256 -1.50 -3.45 3.24
C VAL A 256 -0.80 -2.20 2.70
N VAL A 257 -0.99 -1.06 3.35
CA VAL A 257 -0.36 0.21 2.97
C VAL A 257 0.68 0.69 3.98
N ALA A 258 0.59 0.24 5.24
CA ALA A 258 1.60 0.50 6.25
C ALA A 258 1.63 -0.65 7.27
N VAL A 259 2.79 -0.87 7.85
CA VAL A 259 3.02 -1.84 8.94
C VAL A 259 3.97 -1.21 9.94
N GLU A 260 3.64 -1.29 11.20
CA GLU A 260 4.53 -0.97 12.30
C GLU A 260 4.74 -2.24 13.14
N ASP A 261 5.98 -2.69 13.25
CA ASP A 261 6.35 -3.81 14.10
C ASP A 261 6.36 -3.34 15.57
N ARG A 262 5.54 -3.96 16.40
CA ARG A 262 5.41 -3.68 17.85
C ARG A 262 6.22 -4.65 18.70
N GLY A 263 6.94 -5.57 18.09
CA GLY A 263 7.64 -6.66 18.77
C GLY A 263 6.74 -7.86 19.09
N ASP A 264 7.35 -8.94 19.51
CA ASP A 264 6.70 -10.17 19.94
C ASP A 264 5.67 -10.74 18.95
N GLY A 265 5.83 -10.46 17.64
CA GLY A 265 4.92 -10.90 16.59
C GLY A 265 3.62 -10.10 16.48
N ILE A 266 3.55 -8.95 17.15
CA ILE A 266 2.43 -8.01 17.07
C ILE A 266 2.75 -6.90 16.07
N TYR A 267 1.81 -6.60 15.20
CA TYR A 267 1.93 -5.57 14.16
C TYR A 267 0.74 -4.62 14.20
N ALA A 268 0.97 -3.31 14.12
CA ALA A 268 -0.08 -2.39 13.74
C ALA A 268 -0.13 -2.33 12.20
N VAL A 269 -1.23 -2.84 11.64
CA VAL A 269 -1.41 -3.00 10.19
C VAL A 269 -2.43 -1.99 9.70
N THR A 270 -2.04 -1.20 8.69
CA THR A 270 -2.98 -0.32 7.99
C THR A 270 -3.27 -0.87 6.61
N THR A 271 -4.55 -1.02 6.29
CA THR A 271 -5.03 -1.55 5.01
C THR A 271 -5.90 -0.54 4.26
N VAL A 272 -5.96 -0.67 2.94
CA VAL A 272 -6.96 -0.03 2.08
C VAL A 272 -7.78 -1.11 1.40
N GLU A 273 -9.10 -1.00 1.49
CA GLU A 273 -10.02 -2.07 1.15
C GLU A 273 -11.22 -1.58 0.35
N GLY A 274 -11.43 -2.19 -0.79
CA GLY A 274 -12.60 -1.94 -1.64
C GLY A 274 -13.83 -2.73 -1.18
N ASN A 275 -15.02 -2.23 -1.53
CA ASN A 275 -16.31 -2.89 -1.25
C ASN A 275 -16.69 -3.01 0.24
N MET A 276 -16.12 -2.18 1.09
CA MET A 276 -16.52 -2.11 2.49
C MET A 276 -17.76 -1.22 2.63
N SER A 277 -18.95 -1.88 2.66
CA SER A 277 -20.25 -1.20 2.56
C SER A 277 -20.42 -0.39 1.26
N ASN A 278 -19.90 -0.92 0.14
CA ASN A 278 -19.85 -0.29 -1.17
C ASN A 278 -19.01 1.01 -1.23
N THR A 279 -17.99 1.13 -0.42
CA THR A 279 -17.00 2.21 -0.51
C THR A 279 -15.59 1.67 -0.41
N VAL A 280 -14.58 2.51 -0.59
CA VAL A 280 -13.20 2.23 -0.23
C VAL A 280 -12.98 2.72 1.18
N LYS A 281 -12.42 1.88 2.05
CA LYS A 281 -12.10 2.23 3.43
C LYS A 281 -10.63 1.98 3.73
N ARG A 282 -10.14 2.65 4.76
CA ARG A 282 -8.84 2.43 5.34
C ARG A 282 -9.04 1.99 6.79
N TYR A 283 -8.40 0.90 7.17
CA TYR A 283 -8.46 0.33 8.51
C TYR A 283 -7.08 0.29 9.12
N THR A 284 -7.00 0.52 10.43
CA THR A 284 -5.80 0.27 11.22
C THR A 284 -6.18 -0.58 12.43
N TYR A 285 -5.51 -1.72 12.58
CA TYR A 285 -5.78 -2.70 13.64
C TYR A 285 -4.48 -3.37 14.10
N LEU A 286 -4.51 -3.96 15.30
CA LEU A 286 -3.46 -4.86 15.76
C LEU A 286 -3.66 -6.24 15.16
N TYR A 287 -2.57 -6.83 14.67
CA TYR A 287 -2.51 -8.18 14.19
C TYR A 287 -1.46 -8.97 14.98
N ASP A 288 -1.84 -10.13 15.49
CA ASP A 288 -0.98 -11.04 16.23
C ASP A 288 -0.62 -12.24 15.34
N SER A 289 0.59 -12.26 14.80
CA SER A 289 1.07 -13.32 13.92
C SER A 289 1.21 -14.66 14.63
N ASN A 290 1.37 -14.65 15.96
CA ASN A 290 1.47 -15.89 16.76
C ASN A 290 0.12 -16.63 16.86
N LYS A 291 -0.99 -15.91 16.64
CA LYS A 291 -2.35 -16.46 16.62
C LYS A 291 -2.85 -16.76 15.22
N SER A 292 -2.05 -16.44 14.20
CA SER A 292 -2.41 -16.66 12.81
C SER A 292 -2.01 -18.06 12.40
N ASN A 293 -2.89 -18.71 11.65
CA ASN A 293 -2.55 -19.94 10.95
C ASN A 293 -2.69 -19.73 9.44
N HIS A 294 -1.64 -19.21 8.83
CA HIS A 294 -1.53 -18.97 7.40
C HIS A 294 -1.04 -20.18 6.61
N GLU A 295 -0.54 -21.21 7.32
CA GLU A 295 -0.17 -22.49 6.70
C GLU A 295 -1.43 -23.31 6.39
N ILE A 296 -1.52 -23.76 5.15
CA ILE A 296 -2.75 -24.34 4.65
C ILE A 296 -2.66 -25.85 4.66
N THR A 297 -3.30 -26.39 5.63
CA THR A 297 -3.90 -27.71 5.50
C THR A 297 -5.43 -27.57 5.61
N THR A 298 -6.18 -28.53 5.09
CA THR A 298 -7.64 -28.54 5.22
C THR A 298 -8.11 -28.46 6.68
N ASP A 299 -7.28 -28.90 7.61
CA ASP A 299 -7.56 -28.92 9.04
C ASP A 299 -7.21 -27.60 9.75
N THR A 300 -6.21 -26.87 9.27
CA THR A 300 -5.76 -25.62 9.92
C THR A 300 -6.77 -24.50 9.86
N ARG A 301 -7.61 -24.47 8.81
CA ARG A 301 -8.75 -23.53 8.73
C ARG A 301 -9.73 -23.67 9.88
N LYS A 302 -9.88 -24.87 10.45
CA LYS A 302 -10.79 -25.12 11.59
C LYS A 302 -10.22 -24.60 12.90
N HIS A 303 -8.92 -24.37 12.97
CA HIS A 303 -8.20 -23.95 14.17
C HIS A 303 -7.70 -22.50 14.11
N LEU A 304 -8.09 -21.76 13.05
CA LEU A 304 -7.74 -20.36 12.94
C LEU A 304 -8.30 -19.60 14.14
N GLN A 305 -7.40 -19.00 14.90
CA GLN A 305 -7.75 -18.20 16.07
C GLN A 305 -7.95 -16.74 15.64
N GLU A 306 -8.71 -16.02 16.42
CA GLU A 306 -8.87 -14.60 16.25
C GLU A 306 -7.52 -13.90 16.51
N ASN A 307 -7.02 -13.20 15.51
CA ASN A 307 -5.71 -12.58 15.52
C ASN A 307 -5.78 -11.06 15.27
N MET A 308 -6.97 -10.49 15.30
CA MET A 308 -7.19 -9.06 15.12
C MET A 308 -7.72 -8.44 16.41
N ALA A 309 -7.22 -7.26 16.75
CA ALA A 309 -7.73 -6.43 17.82
C ALA A 309 -7.81 -4.97 17.36
N MET A 310 -8.66 -4.19 18.02
CA MET A 310 -8.67 -2.74 17.80
C MET A 310 -7.36 -2.13 18.28
N LEU A 311 -6.90 -1.10 17.57
CA LEU A 311 -5.81 -0.26 18.06
C LEU A 311 -6.31 0.51 19.32
N PRO A 312 -5.49 0.69 20.37
CA PRO A 312 -5.85 1.50 21.54
C PRO A 312 -6.28 2.91 21.15
N GLU A 313 -7.31 3.46 21.79
CA GLU A 313 -7.91 4.76 21.43
C GLU A 313 -6.89 5.91 21.46
N GLU A 314 -5.95 5.87 22.39
CA GLU A 314 -4.87 6.85 22.53
C GLU A 314 -3.89 6.87 21.35
N GLU A 315 -3.91 5.84 20.53
CA GLU A 315 -3.06 5.70 19.33
C GLU A 315 -3.82 6.04 18.04
N HIS A 316 -5.07 6.47 18.10
CA HIS A 316 -5.85 6.86 16.94
C HIS A 316 -5.37 8.19 16.37
N THR A 317 -4.34 8.16 15.53
CA THR A 317 -3.67 9.36 15.00
C THR A 317 -4.19 9.82 13.64
N ASP A 318 -4.79 8.94 12.85
CA ASP A 318 -5.32 9.26 11.52
C ASP A 318 -6.86 9.33 11.55
N PRO A 319 -7.45 10.56 11.52
CA PRO A 319 -8.91 10.73 11.60
C PRO A 319 -9.65 10.12 10.40
N LEU A 320 -8.95 9.80 9.31
CA LEU A 320 -9.54 9.16 8.13
C LEU A 320 -9.52 7.64 8.21
N SER A 321 -8.70 7.02 9.06
CA SER A 321 -8.69 5.57 9.27
C SER A 321 -9.90 5.12 10.11
N GLN A 322 -10.34 3.89 9.85
CA GLN A 322 -11.28 3.19 10.71
C GLN A 322 -10.48 2.37 11.72
N TYR A 323 -10.82 2.49 12.99
CA TYR A 323 -10.19 1.71 14.06
C TYR A 323 -11.13 0.64 14.63
N GLU A 324 -12.31 0.54 14.04
CA GLU A 324 -13.26 -0.53 14.32
C GLU A 324 -12.90 -1.77 13.48
N LEU A 325 -12.98 -2.95 14.08
CA LEU A 325 -12.84 -4.20 13.32
C LEU A 325 -14.02 -4.33 12.33
N HIS A 326 -13.76 -4.96 11.19
CA HIS A 326 -14.77 -5.15 10.13
C HIS A 326 -16.03 -5.84 10.64
N THR A 327 -15.85 -6.88 11.44
CA THR A 327 -16.87 -7.65 12.14
C THR A 327 -16.24 -8.42 13.32
N ASP A 328 -17.06 -8.92 14.22
CA ASP A 328 -16.65 -9.75 15.35
C ASP A 328 -16.28 -11.21 14.98
N HIS A 329 -16.37 -11.56 13.70
CA HIS A 329 -16.17 -12.92 13.22
C HIS A 329 -15.26 -13.03 11.99
N TRP A 330 -14.60 -11.94 11.59
CA TRP A 330 -13.53 -12.01 10.60
C TRP A 330 -12.17 -12.09 11.30
N SER A 331 -11.30 -12.86 10.69
CA SER A 331 -9.91 -12.98 11.12
C SER A 331 -8.98 -12.84 9.92
N VAL A 332 -7.78 -12.34 10.15
CA VAL A 332 -6.73 -12.34 9.12
C VAL A 332 -6.29 -13.79 8.90
N PHE A 333 -6.42 -14.25 7.66
CA PHE A 333 -5.95 -15.58 7.28
C PHE A 333 -4.46 -15.55 6.95
N GLY A 334 -4.01 -14.52 6.28
CA GLY A 334 -2.61 -14.29 5.93
C GLY A 334 -2.48 -13.25 4.82
N PHE A 335 -1.27 -13.15 4.30
CA PHE A 335 -0.86 -12.12 3.36
C PHE A 335 -0.30 -12.73 2.08
N GLY A 336 -0.75 -12.27 0.93
CA GLY A 336 -0.17 -12.60 -0.37
C GLY A 336 1.03 -11.69 -0.65
N ALA A 337 2.24 -12.27 -0.69
CA ALA A 337 3.47 -11.54 -0.97
C ALA A 337 3.57 -11.21 -2.45
N THR A 338 3.34 -9.95 -2.78
CA THR A 338 3.30 -9.44 -4.16
C THR A 338 4.70 -9.13 -4.71
N TRP A 339 5.70 -8.98 -3.82
CA TRP A 339 7.10 -8.69 -4.14
C TRP A 339 8.05 -9.42 -3.20
#